data_b4af56804617ba0bcd6f80efe54c700d
#
_entry.id   b4af56804617ba0bcd6f80efe54c700d
#
_cell.length_a   1.000
_cell.length_b   1.000
_cell.length_c   1.000
_cell.angle_alpha   90.00
_cell.angle_beta   90.00
_cell.angle_gamma   90.00
#
_symmetry.space_group_name_H-M   'P 1'
#
loop_
_entity.id
_entity.type
_entity.pdbx_description
1 polymer ?
#
loop_
_entity_poly.entity_id
_entity_poly.type
_entity_poly.pdbx_seq_one_letter_code
_entity_poly.pdbx_strand_id
1 'polypeptide(L)'
;AIRDLERIRDNNLVTMMRGLKAQDWGAGALLNAQEREMRKGTVHGAVAADLAADALVETAHRTVPLDWTDYNGHMTEARYLHAFADATDRFMTIIGCDAEYIASGGSYFTAETHIRHVDEVHAGAVITIRTRVVLGEGKKMHLFHEMLEGDRLLATGEHFLLHVSLDTRRPTAPAPHIEAALARFAKGHATLPAPDGLGRAIGAPR
;
A
#
# COMPACT_ATOMS: atom_id res chain seq x y z
N ALA A 1 -29.94 -2.21 -7.43
CA ALA A 1 -28.81 -2.02 -6.49
C ALA A 1 -27.60 -2.90 -6.84
N ILE A 2 -27.73 -4.24 -7.01
CA ILE A 2 -26.59 -5.14 -7.34
C ILE A 2 -26.05 -4.90 -8.75
N ARG A 3 -26.91 -4.66 -9.75
CA ARG A 3 -26.52 -4.33 -11.13
C ARG A 3 -25.80 -2.98 -11.25
N ASP A 4 -26.10 -2.05 -10.37
CA ASP A 4 -25.44 -0.73 -10.37
C ASP A 4 -24.02 -0.82 -9.79
N LEU A 5 -23.78 -1.68 -8.80
CA LEU A 5 -22.45 -1.94 -8.25
C LEU A 5 -21.55 -2.66 -9.27
N GLU A 6 -22.10 -3.57 -10.07
CA GLU A 6 -21.36 -4.20 -11.17
C GLU A 6 -20.95 -3.19 -12.25
N ARG A 7 -21.84 -2.28 -12.60
CA ARG A 7 -21.57 -1.21 -13.60
C ARG A 7 -20.55 -0.19 -13.10
N ILE A 8 -20.58 0.16 -11.82
CA ILE A 8 -19.57 1.05 -11.19
C ILE A 8 -18.21 0.36 -11.17
N ARG A 9 -18.17 -0.92 -10.80
CA ARG A 9 -16.95 -1.75 -10.80
C ARG A 9 -16.32 -1.78 -12.20
N ASP A 10 -17.09 -2.08 -13.23
CA ASP A 10 -16.60 -2.23 -14.60
C ASP A 10 -16.13 -0.89 -15.20
N ASN A 11 -16.83 0.21 -14.90
CA ASN A 11 -16.43 1.55 -15.33
C ASN A 11 -15.14 2.01 -14.62
N ASN A 12 -14.97 1.78 -13.33
CA ASN A 12 -13.78 2.19 -12.60
C ASN A 12 -12.54 1.40 -13.05
N LEU A 13 -12.68 0.09 -13.27
CA LEU A 13 -11.57 -0.75 -13.73
C LEU A 13 -11.17 -0.43 -15.18
N VAL A 14 -12.16 -0.27 -16.07
CA VAL A 14 -11.91 0.11 -17.47
C VAL A 14 -11.32 1.51 -17.57
N THR A 15 -11.74 2.44 -16.72
CA THR A 15 -11.19 3.80 -16.67
C THR A 15 -9.78 3.79 -16.14
N MET A 16 -9.50 3.00 -15.11
CA MET A 16 -8.15 2.80 -14.55
C MET A 16 -7.21 2.12 -15.57
N MET A 17 -7.66 1.08 -16.26
CA MET A 17 -6.90 0.38 -17.30
C MET A 17 -6.68 1.24 -18.56
N ARG A 18 -7.66 2.06 -18.98
CA ARG A 18 -7.52 3.03 -20.08
C ARG A 18 -6.61 4.18 -19.68
N GLY A 19 -6.67 4.63 -18.43
CA GLY A 19 -5.76 5.62 -17.88
C GLY A 19 -4.30 5.19 -17.93
N LEU A 20 -4.01 3.93 -17.61
CA LEU A 20 -2.66 3.36 -17.69
C LEU A 20 -2.13 3.23 -19.13
N LYS A 21 -3.01 3.12 -20.14
CA LYS A 21 -2.61 3.04 -21.57
C LYS A 21 -2.59 4.36 -22.32
N ALA A 22 -3.22 5.42 -21.81
CA ALA A 22 -3.51 6.64 -22.58
C ALA A 22 -3.00 7.94 -21.96
N GLN A 23 -2.31 7.91 -20.83
CA GLN A 23 -1.92 9.16 -20.18
C GLN A 23 -0.44 9.48 -20.39
N ASP A 24 -0.29 10.38 -21.28
CA ASP A 24 0.35 11.67 -21.06
C ASP A 24 -0.21 12.30 -19.77
N TRP A 25 0.40 12.00 -18.63
CA TRP A 25 0.14 12.68 -17.36
C TRP A 25 0.64 14.11 -17.57
N GLY A 26 -0.28 14.92 -18.04
CA GLY A 26 -0.04 16.29 -18.40
C GLY A 26 0.86 16.98 -17.38
N ALA A 27 1.65 17.87 -17.88
CA ALA A 27 2.76 18.60 -17.26
C ALA A 27 2.48 19.35 -15.93
N GLY A 28 1.45 18.94 -15.18
CA GLY A 28 1.04 19.53 -13.90
C GLY A 28 1.32 18.69 -12.65
N ALA A 29 1.60 17.41 -12.79
CA ALA A 29 1.96 16.59 -11.64
C ALA A 29 3.46 16.72 -11.40
N LEU A 30 3.86 17.62 -10.52
CA LEU A 30 5.19 17.63 -9.91
C LEU A 30 5.32 16.37 -9.03
N LEU A 31 5.52 15.23 -9.68
CA LEU A 31 6.05 14.06 -8.98
C LEU A 31 7.43 14.48 -8.47
N ASN A 32 7.70 14.30 -7.19
CA ASN A 32 9.03 14.54 -6.67
C ASN A 32 10.04 13.60 -7.37
N ALA A 33 11.33 13.93 -7.32
CA ALA A 33 12.35 13.15 -8.03
C ALA A 33 12.33 11.66 -7.63
N GLN A 34 11.97 11.37 -6.38
CA GLN A 34 11.90 10.04 -5.80
C GLN A 34 10.71 9.23 -6.38
N GLU A 35 9.55 9.87 -6.57
CA GLU A 35 8.40 9.25 -7.26
C GLU A 35 8.69 8.99 -8.74
N ARG A 36 9.48 9.85 -9.40
CA ARG A 36 9.93 9.63 -10.78
C ARG A 36 10.88 8.45 -10.90
N GLU A 37 11.82 8.29 -9.97
CA GLU A 37 12.74 7.14 -9.93
C GLU A 37 11.98 5.84 -9.63
N MET A 38 11.00 5.85 -8.73
CA MET A 38 10.14 4.70 -8.47
C MET A 38 9.33 4.26 -9.69
N ARG A 39 8.89 5.21 -10.54
CA ARG A 39 8.14 4.91 -11.78
C ARG A 39 9.02 4.46 -12.94
N LYS A 40 10.31 4.73 -12.94
CA LYS A 40 11.24 4.32 -14.01
C LYS A 40 11.58 2.83 -14.01
N GLY A 41 11.00 2.04 -13.12
CA GLY A 41 11.08 0.57 -13.20
C GLY A 41 12.48 -0.03 -12.98
N THR A 42 13.43 0.75 -12.43
CA THR A 42 14.82 0.29 -12.28
C THR A 42 15.08 -0.49 -10.99
N VAL A 43 14.04 -0.85 -10.24
CA VAL A 43 14.19 -1.59 -8.99
C VAL A 43 13.38 -2.89 -9.03
N HIS A 44 13.70 -3.73 -10.02
CA HIS A 44 13.16 -5.08 -10.09
C HIS A 44 13.91 -5.99 -9.11
N GLY A 45 13.21 -6.90 -8.43
CA GLY A 45 13.72 -8.07 -7.72
C GLY A 45 14.91 -7.90 -6.74
N ALA A 46 15.92 -7.13 -7.14
CA ALA A 46 17.13 -6.86 -6.36
C ALA A 46 16.84 -6.14 -5.03
N VAL A 47 15.84 -5.26 -4.98
CA VAL A 47 15.52 -4.49 -3.77
C VAL A 47 14.99 -5.37 -2.65
N ALA A 48 14.19 -6.37 -2.96
CA ALA A 48 13.71 -7.28 -1.94
C ALA A 48 14.84 -8.12 -1.33
N ALA A 49 15.81 -8.54 -2.13
CA ALA A 49 16.94 -9.35 -1.67
C ALA A 49 17.87 -8.57 -0.71
N ASP A 50 18.00 -7.26 -0.92
CA ASP A 50 18.92 -6.39 -0.16
C ASP A 50 18.30 -5.84 1.13
N LEU A 51 16.97 -5.91 1.29
CA LEU A 51 16.29 -5.43 2.49
C LEU A 51 16.34 -6.48 3.62
N ALA A 52 16.68 -6.03 4.82
CA ALA A 52 16.60 -6.85 6.02
C ALA A 52 15.15 -7.29 6.26
N ALA A 53 14.91 -8.59 6.34
CA ALA A 53 13.57 -9.11 6.54
C ALA A 53 13.09 -9.04 7.99
N ASP A 54 13.99 -8.81 8.93
CA ASP A 54 13.78 -8.67 10.38
C ASP A 54 13.63 -7.21 10.85
N ALA A 55 13.46 -6.29 9.91
CA ALA A 55 13.20 -4.87 10.17
C ALA A 55 11.98 -4.41 9.37
N LEU A 56 11.20 -3.46 9.92
CA LEU A 56 10.09 -2.84 9.20
C LEU A 56 10.59 -2.16 7.92
N VAL A 57 9.83 -2.30 6.84
CA VAL A 57 10.18 -1.72 5.55
C VAL A 57 9.65 -0.29 5.48
N GLU A 58 10.53 0.69 5.25
CA GLU A 58 10.10 2.04 4.93
C GLU A 58 9.54 2.05 3.50
N THR A 59 8.22 2.30 3.40
CA THR A 59 7.49 2.24 2.13
C THR A 59 7.06 3.61 1.62
N ALA A 60 7.08 4.63 2.47
CA ALA A 60 6.83 6.01 2.05
C ALA A 60 7.58 6.99 2.95
N HIS A 61 8.05 8.07 2.33
CA HIS A 61 8.62 9.24 3.00
C HIS A 61 8.21 10.47 2.20
N ARG A 62 7.39 11.34 2.75
CA ARG A 62 6.86 12.49 2.02
C ARG A 62 6.44 13.65 2.91
N THR A 63 6.43 14.84 2.35
CA THR A 63 5.82 16.01 2.98
C THR A 63 4.33 16.05 2.69
N VAL A 64 3.52 16.33 3.70
CA VAL A 64 2.06 16.52 3.58
C VAL A 64 1.79 17.84 2.85
N PRO A 65 1.18 17.82 1.65
CA PRO A 65 0.89 19.03 0.91
C PRO A 65 -0.37 19.73 1.45
N LEU A 66 -0.50 21.03 1.20
CA LEU A 66 -1.61 21.84 1.70
C LEU A 66 -2.99 21.34 1.23
N ASP A 67 -3.09 20.83 0.01
CA ASP A 67 -4.33 20.28 -0.57
C ASP A 67 -4.77 18.93 0.03
N TRP A 68 -3.97 18.40 0.96
CA TRP A 68 -4.35 17.23 1.76
C TRP A 68 -5.04 17.61 3.06
N THR A 69 -5.09 18.89 3.40
CA THR A 69 -5.68 19.37 4.66
C THR A 69 -7.10 19.92 4.46
N ASP A 70 -7.87 19.88 5.51
CA ASP A 70 -9.21 20.48 5.60
C ASP A 70 -9.18 21.93 6.11
N TYR A 71 -10.36 22.47 6.37
CA TYR A 71 -10.53 23.83 6.91
C TYR A 71 -9.97 24.02 8.34
N ASN A 72 -9.69 22.94 9.07
CA ASN A 72 -9.02 22.98 10.37
C ASN A 72 -7.49 22.93 10.25
N GLY A 73 -6.97 22.77 9.03
CA GLY A 73 -5.54 22.63 8.78
C GLY A 73 -4.98 21.23 9.04
N HIS A 74 -5.84 20.25 9.28
CA HIS A 74 -5.45 18.86 9.53
C HIS A 74 -5.62 17.99 8.28
N MET A 75 -4.75 17.01 8.11
CA MET A 75 -4.84 16.05 7.01
C MET A 75 -6.19 15.33 7.04
N THR A 76 -6.91 15.36 5.92
CA THR A 76 -8.26 14.77 5.83
C THR A 76 -8.21 13.25 5.91
N GLU A 77 -9.25 12.63 6.45
CA GLU A 77 -9.39 11.18 6.65
C GLU A 77 -9.00 10.38 5.39
N ALA A 78 -9.51 10.77 4.21
CA ALA A 78 -9.24 10.08 2.96
C ALA A 78 -7.75 10.08 2.57
N ARG A 79 -6.97 11.04 3.02
CA ARG A 79 -5.55 11.16 2.70
C ARG A 79 -4.67 10.17 3.46
N TYR A 80 -5.10 9.73 4.64
CA TYR A 80 -4.45 8.63 5.35
C TYR A 80 -4.56 7.33 4.55
N LEU A 81 -5.79 7.00 4.07
CA LEU A 81 -5.99 5.84 3.21
C LEU A 81 -5.16 5.93 1.93
N HIS A 82 -5.13 7.11 1.30
CA HIS A 82 -4.32 7.34 0.11
C HIS A 82 -2.83 7.08 0.37
N ALA A 83 -2.27 7.62 1.46
CA ALA A 83 -0.88 7.42 1.82
C ALA A 83 -0.57 5.93 2.12
N PHE A 84 -1.47 5.22 2.79
CA PHE A 84 -1.32 3.79 3.04
C PHE A 84 -1.46 2.94 1.77
N ALA A 85 -2.32 3.35 0.81
CA ALA A 85 -2.39 2.71 -0.50
C ALA A 85 -1.07 2.86 -1.27
N ASP A 86 -0.48 4.07 -1.31
CA ASP A 86 0.84 4.30 -1.91
C ASP A 86 1.92 3.42 -1.26
N ALA A 87 1.89 3.27 0.07
CA ALA A 87 2.81 2.42 0.82
C ALA A 87 2.63 0.93 0.49
N THR A 88 1.38 0.49 0.33
CA THR A 88 1.03 -0.87 -0.11
C THR A 88 1.56 -1.14 -1.52
N ASP A 89 1.33 -0.24 -2.47
CA ASP A 89 1.81 -0.35 -3.85
C ASP A 89 3.35 -0.39 -3.90
N ARG A 90 4.01 0.42 -3.06
CA ARG A 90 5.46 0.37 -2.93
C ARG A 90 5.94 -0.97 -2.40
N PHE A 91 5.27 -1.52 -1.38
CA PHE A 91 5.62 -2.83 -0.84
C PHE A 91 5.38 -3.94 -1.87
N MET A 92 4.29 -3.88 -2.63
CA MET A 92 4.03 -4.80 -3.74
C MET A 92 5.17 -4.79 -4.76
N THR A 93 5.65 -3.59 -5.15
CA THR A 93 6.81 -3.46 -6.04
C THR A 93 8.06 -4.10 -5.44
N ILE A 94 8.32 -3.92 -4.15
CA ILE A 94 9.47 -4.50 -3.43
C ILE A 94 9.46 -6.03 -3.50
N ILE A 95 8.31 -6.67 -3.37
CA ILE A 95 8.19 -8.13 -3.44
C ILE A 95 8.13 -8.70 -4.87
N GLY A 96 8.19 -7.84 -5.90
CA GLY A 96 8.17 -8.23 -7.31
C GLY A 96 6.78 -8.21 -7.96
N CYS A 97 5.74 -7.73 -7.25
CA CYS A 97 4.43 -7.46 -7.84
C CYS A 97 4.41 -6.05 -8.44
N ASP A 98 5.25 -5.86 -9.45
CA ASP A 98 5.46 -4.58 -10.15
C ASP A 98 4.59 -4.47 -11.42
N ALA A 99 4.81 -3.41 -12.20
CA ALA A 99 4.05 -3.15 -13.43
C ALA A 99 4.18 -4.27 -14.47
N GLU A 100 5.34 -4.92 -14.57
CA GLU A 100 5.57 -6.03 -15.49
C GLU A 100 4.79 -7.28 -15.04
N TYR A 101 4.84 -7.59 -13.75
CA TYR A 101 4.05 -8.66 -13.18
C TYR A 101 2.55 -8.42 -13.33
N ILE A 102 2.06 -7.20 -13.07
CA ILE A 102 0.66 -6.84 -13.27
C ILE A 102 0.26 -7.01 -14.75
N ALA A 103 1.12 -6.59 -15.68
CA ALA A 103 0.89 -6.79 -17.11
C ALA A 103 0.86 -8.28 -17.51
N SER A 104 1.49 -9.16 -16.75
CA SER A 104 1.43 -10.62 -16.96
C SER A 104 0.14 -11.27 -16.43
N GLY A 105 -0.74 -10.52 -15.79
CA GLY A 105 -2.07 -10.97 -15.40
C GLY A 105 -2.27 -11.29 -13.91
N GLY A 106 -1.34 -10.92 -13.03
CA GLY A 106 -1.46 -11.11 -11.58
C GLY A 106 -1.43 -9.79 -10.81
N SER A 107 -2.19 -9.66 -9.71
CA SER A 107 -2.13 -8.51 -8.82
C SER A 107 -2.73 -8.83 -7.45
N TYR A 108 -2.45 -7.97 -6.45
CA TYR A 108 -3.14 -8.01 -5.16
C TYR A 108 -4.25 -6.96 -5.10
N PHE A 109 -5.42 -7.38 -4.62
CA PHE A 109 -6.57 -6.49 -4.39
C PHE A 109 -6.85 -6.40 -2.91
N THR A 110 -6.98 -5.17 -2.40
CA THR A 110 -7.38 -4.94 -1.01
C THR A 110 -8.83 -5.38 -0.82
N ALA A 111 -9.03 -6.27 0.14
CA ALA A 111 -10.35 -6.79 0.52
C ALA A 111 -10.90 -6.08 1.77
N GLU A 112 -10.03 -5.76 2.73
CA GLU A 112 -10.40 -5.10 3.98
C GLU A 112 -9.34 -4.08 4.37
N THR A 113 -9.80 -2.99 5.00
CA THR A 113 -8.92 -1.95 5.55
C THR A 113 -9.47 -1.46 6.88
N HIS A 114 -8.60 -1.36 7.87
CA HIS A 114 -8.87 -0.71 9.13
C HIS A 114 -7.84 0.37 9.39
N ILE A 115 -8.28 1.62 9.59
CA ILE A 115 -7.40 2.76 9.88
C ILE A 115 -7.72 3.27 11.28
N ARG A 116 -6.67 3.51 12.07
CA ARG A 116 -6.76 4.19 13.36
C ARG A 116 -6.05 5.52 13.24
N HIS A 117 -6.76 6.60 13.51
CA HIS A 117 -6.20 7.94 13.66
C HIS A 117 -5.76 8.09 15.12
N VAL A 118 -4.47 8.27 15.35
CA VAL A 118 -3.87 8.33 16.69
C VAL A 118 -3.57 9.77 17.06
N ASP A 119 -3.07 10.54 16.08
CA ASP A 119 -2.73 11.94 16.25
C ASP A 119 -2.97 12.72 14.95
N GLU A 120 -3.03 14.04 15.04
CA GLU A 120 -3.30 14.91 13.90
C GLU A 120 -2.03 15.22 13.10
N VAL A 121 -2.21 15.53 11.82
CA VAL A 121 -1.13 15.85 10.88
C VAL A 121 -1.45 17.16 10.17
N HIS A 122 -0.47 18.06 10.11
CA HIS A 122 -0.59 19.35 9.43
C HIS A 122 0.12 19.38 8.08
N ALA A 123 -0.24 20.34 7.23
CA ALA A 123 0.53 20.63 6.02
C ALA A 123 1.98 20.98 6.38
N GLY A 124 2.93 20.50 5.57
CA GLY A 124 4.36 20.67 5.79
C GLY A 124 5.00 19.63 6.69
N ALA A 125 4.21 18.83 7.43
CA ALA A 125 4.74 17.69 8.19
C ALA A 125 5.41 16.68 7.26
N VAL A 126 6.54 16.11 7.69
CA VAL A 126 7.23 15.04 6.96
C VAL A 126 6.81 13.72 7.57
N ILE A 127 6.03 12.94 6.82
CA ILE A 127 5.54 11.63 7.26
C ILE A 127 6.38 10.50 6.66
N THR A 128 6.65 9.49 7.48
CA THR A 128 7.25 8.22 7.08
C THR A 128 6.26 7.09 7.31
N ILE A 129 6.13 6.15 6.37
CA ILE A 129 5.32 4.96 6.58
C ILE A 129 6.22 3.75 6.61
N ARG A 130 6.11 2.97 7.69
CA ARG A 130 6.79 1.68 7.88
C ARG A 130 5.77 0.57 7.74
N THR A 131 6.11 -0.45 6.95
CA THR A 131 5.24 -1.58 6.63
C THR A 131 5.75 -2.85 7.27
N ARG A 132 4.86 -3.55 7.93
CA ARG A 132 5.02 -4.90 8.47
C ARG A 132 4.17 -5.88 7.65
N VAL A 133 4.72 -7.05 7.35
CA VAL A 133 3.94 -8.19 6.89
C VAL A 133 3.50 -8.98 8.11
N VAL A 134 2.20 -9.08 8.32
CA VAL A 134 1.57 -9.86 9.40
C VAL A 134 1.34 -11.29 8.96
N LEU A 135 0.87 -11.46 7.71
CA LEU A 135 0.64 -12.76 7.07
C LEU A 135 1.04 -12.67 5.60
N GLY A 136 1.80 -13.65 5.13
CA GLY A 136 2.15 -13.84 3.73
C GLY A 136 2.11 -15.32 3.38
N GLU A 137 0.94 -15.82 2.96
CA GLU A 137 0.72 -17.24 2.71
C GLU A 137 -0.22 -17.46 1.54
N GLY A 138 0.24 -18.20 0.54
CA GLY A 138 -0.53 -18.50 -0.66
C GLY A 138 -1.03 -17.21 -1.31
N LYS A 139 -2.34 -17.06 -1.47
CA LYS A 139 -2.96 -15.87 -2.06
C LYS A 139 -3.20 -14.71 -1.07
N LYS A 140 -2.86 -14.86 0.21
CA LYS A 140 -3.17 -13.88 1.26
C LYS A 140 -1.96 -13.04 1.58
N MET A 141 -2.19 -11.74 1.66
CA MET A 141 -1.23 -10.76 2.18
C MET A 141 -1.93 -9.88 3.21
N HIS A 142 -1.39 -9.83 4.43
CA HIS A 142 -1.90 -8.98 5.50
C HIS A 142 -0.77 -8.05 5.92
N LEU A 143 -0.98 -6.76 5.71
CA LEU A 143 -0.02 -5.69 6.01
C LEU A 143 -0.51 -4.86 7.18
N PHE A 144 0.44 -4.38 7.97
CA PHE A 144 0.21 -3.38 8.99
C PHE A 144 1.18 -2.22 8.76
N HIS A 145 0.64 -1.03 8.60
CA HIS A 145 1.37 0.21 8.35
C HIS A 145 1.36 1.11 9.58
N GLU A 146 2.50 1.71 9.88
CA GLU A 146 2.65 2.76 10.88
C GLU A 146 3.03 4.05 10.16
N MET A 147 2.23 5.10 10.31
CA MET A 147 2.54 6.44 9.83
C MET A 147 3.12 7.26 10.98
N LEU A 148 4.31 7.81 10.77
CA LEU A 148 5.06 8.54 11.79
C LEU A 148 5.47 9.92 11.29
N GLU A 149 5.63 10.88 12.21
CA GLU A 149 6.40 12.10 12.05
C GLU A 149 7.56 12.06 13.05
N GLY A 150 8.78 11.82 12.56
CA GLY A 150 9.87 11.43 13.45
C GLY A 150 9.55 10.12 14.18
N ASP A 151 9.50 10.18 15.52
CA ASP A 151 9.13 9.03 16.36
C ASP A 151 7.65 9.06 16.81
N ARG A 152 6.90 10.08 16.44
CA ARG A 152 5.49 10.27 16.82
C ARG A 152 4.58 9.46 15.91
N LEU A 153 3.84 8.51 16.48
CA LEU A 153 2.84 7.73 15.74
C LEU A 153 1.61 8.59 15.45
N LEU A 154 1.25 8.73 14.18
CA LEU A 154 0.14 9.52 13.69
C LEU A 154 -1.09 8.68 13.37
N ALA A 155 -0.87 7.54 12.73
CA ALA A 155 -1.94 6.63 12.35
C ALA A 155 -1.40 5.21 12.14
N THR A 156 -2.30 4.23 12.21
CA THR A 156 -2.03 2.87 11.76
C THR A 156 -3.02 2.45 10.68
N GLY A 157 -2.56 1.68 9.69
CA GLY A 157 -3.38 1.12 8.63
C GLY A 157 -3.18 -0.39 8.58
N GLU A 158 -4.25 -1.14 8.73
CA GLU A 158 -4.25 -2.59 8.61
C GLU A 158 -4.99 -2.98 7.33
N HIS A 159 -4.31 -3.70 6.42
CA HIS A 159 -4.81 -4.02 5.10
C HIS A 159 -4.72 -5.52 4.85
N PHE A 160 -5.86 -6.12 4.51
CA PHE A 160 -5.93 -7.50 4.05
C PHE A 160 -6.15 -7.53 2.54
N LEU A 161 -5.24 -8.19 1.84
CA LEU A 161 -5.24 -8.27 0.38
C LEU A 161 -5.29 -9.73 -0.07
N LEU A 162 -5.90 -9.92 -1.24
CA LEU A 162 -5.92 -11.21 -1.93
C LEU A 162 -5.25 -11.08 -3.30
N HIS A 163 -4.34 -12.01 -3.60
CA HIS A 163 -3.81 -12.15 -4.95
C HIS A 163 -4.89 -12.71 -5.88
N VAL A 164 -5.02 -12.09 -7.05
CA VAL A 164 -6.03 -12.42 -8.05
C VAL A 164 -5.40 -12.57 -9.43
N SER A 165 -5.98 -13.46 -10.24
CA SER A 165 -5.74 -13.45 -11.69
C SER A 165 -6.61 -12.37 -12.32
N LEU A 166 -5.99 -11.49 -13.09
CA LEU A 166 -6.69 -10.42 -13.83
C LEU A 166 -7.52 -10.97 -14.99
N ASP A 167 -7.15 -12.13 -15.53
CA ASP A 167 -7.89 -12.81 -16.61
C ASP A 167 -9.17 -13.47 -16.11
N THR A 168 -9.06 -14.27 -15.05
CA THR A 168 -10.21 -15.01 -14.50
C THR A 168 -10.97 -14.22 -13.45
N ARG A 169 -10.39 -13.14 -12.94
CA ARG A 169 -10.90 -12.28 -11.86
C ARG A 169 -11.19 -13.05 -10.56
N ARG A 170 -10.42 -14.11 -10.34
CA ARG A 170 -10.56 -14.97 -9.16
C ARG A 170 -9.28 -14.99 -8.33
N PRO A 171 -9.40 -15.16 -7.01
CA PRO A 171 -8.24 -15.35 -6.14
C PRO A 171 -7.44 -16.58 -6.57
N THR A 172 -6.12 -16.39 -6.72
CA THR A 172 -5.15 -17.43 -7.08
C THR A 172 -3.84 -17.19 -6.35
N ALA A 173 -2.98 -18.18 -6.26
CA ALA A 173 -1.64 -18.00 -5.71
C ALA A 173 -0.81 -17.06 -6.61
N PRO A 174 0.08 -16.23 -6.05
CA PRO A 174 1.03 -15.43 -6.82
C PRO A 174 2.12 -16.31 -7.45
N ALA A 175 2.95 -15.72 -8.30
CA ALA A 175 4.13 -16.40 -8.81
C ALA A 175 5.09 -16.79 -7.66
N PRO A 176 5.85 -17.89 -7.81
CA PRO A 176 6.69 -18.43 -6.72
C PRO A 176 7.69 -17.44 -6.13
N HIS A 177 8.26 -16.54 -6.94
CA HIS A 177 9.21 -15.53 -6.45
C HIS A 177 8.55 -14.48 -5.55
N ILE A 178 7.30 -14.09 -5.82
CA ILE A 178 6.52 -13.17 -5.00
C ILE A 178 6.13 -13.85 -3.68
N GLU A 179 5.65 -15.09 -3.77
CA GLU A 179 5.29 -15.88 -2.59
C GLU A 179 6.50 -16.06 -1.67
N ALA A 180 7.67 -16.40 -2.22
CA ALA A 180 8.90 -16.55 -1.47
C ALA A 180 9.35 -15.23 -0.81
N ALA A 181 9.30 -14.10 -1.53
CA ALA A 181 9.64 -12.79 -1.00
C ALA A 181 8.69 -12.40 0.15
N LEU A 182 7.39 -12.58 -0.04
CA LEU A 182 6.37 -12.27 0.96
C LEU A 182 6.53 -13.14 2.21
N ALA A 183 6.74 -14.46 2.04
CA ALA A 183 6.97 -15.39 3.15
C ALA A 183 8.25 -15.05 3.93
N ARG A 184 9.31 -14.59 3.27
CA ARG A 184 10.56 -14.15 3.90
C ARG A 184 10.31 -12.97 4.84
N PHE A 185 9.59 -11.93 4.38
CA PHE A 185 9.23 -10.80 5.23
C PHE A 185 8.29 -11.20 6.37
N ALA A 186 7.28 -12.03 6.10
CA ALA A 186 6.37 -12.51 7.13
C ALA A 186 7.11 -13.24 8.26
N LYS A 187 8.06 -14.10 7.90
CA LYS A 187 8.91 -14.84 8.87
C LYS A 187 9.79 -13.89 9.67
N GLY A 188 10.44 -12.93 9.03
CA GLY A 188 11.32 -11.97 9.72
C GLY A 188 10.51 -11.03 10.62
N HIS A 189 9.42 -10.48 10.13
CA HIS A 189 8.58 -9.58 10.91
C HIS A 189 7.85 -10.26 12.07
N ALA A 190 7.65 -11.57 12.03
CA ALA A 190 7.10 -12.33 13.18
C ALA A 190 8.04 -12.34 14.39
N THR A 191 9.34 -12.02 14.22
CA THR A 191 10.30 -11.90 15.33
C THR A 191 10.23 -10.55 16.05
N LEU A 192 9.59 -9.55 15.43
CA LEU A 192 9.44 -8.22 15.99
C LEU A 192 8.28 -8.17 17.00
N PRO A 193 8.34 -7.30 18.02
CA PRO A 193 7.22 -7.09 18.93
C PRO A 193 5.92 -6.81 18.16
N ALA A 194 4.80 -7.37 18.63
CA ALA A 194 3.50 -7.11 18.00
C ALA A 194 3.16 -5.61 18.04
N PRO A 195 2.66 -5.01 16.95
CA PRO A 195 2.29 -3.60 16.96
C PRO A 195 1.01 -3.37 17.75
N ASP A 196 0.92 -2.20 18.39
CA ASP A 196 -0.31 -1.82 19.09
C ASP A 196 -1.48 -1.70 18.12
N GLY A 197 -2.58 -2.35 18.47
CA GLY A 197 -3.82 -2.27 17.73
C GLY A 197 -3.95 -3.23 16.54
N LEU A 198 -3.02 -4.14 16.33
CA LEU A 198 -3.15 -5.20 15.33
C LEU A 198 -4.39 -6.07 15.64
N GLY A 199 -5.25 -6.29 14.63
CA GLY A 199 -6.47 -7.10 14.72
C GLY A 199 -7.55 -6.51 15.62
N ARG A 200 -7.43 -5.24 15.98
CA ARG A 200 -8.37 -4.57 16.89
C ARG A 200 -9.71 -4.29 16.19
N ALA A 201 -10.81 -4.63 16.84
CA ALA A 201 -12.14 -4.25 16.37
C ALA A 201 -12.38 -2.74 16.47
N ILE A 202 -13.20 -2.19 15.57
CA ILE A 202 -13.64 -0.79 15.62
C ILE A 202 -14.36 -0.52 16.95
N GLY A 203 -13.96 0.58 17.62
CA GLY A 203 -14.56 0.98 18.90
C GLY A 203 -14.15 0.13 20.11
N ALA A 204 -13.24 -0.84 19.95
CA ALA A 204 -12.74 -1.61 21.09
C ALA A 204 -12.03 -0.68 22.11
N PRO A 205 -12.14 -0.91 23.42
CA PRO A 205 -11.43 -0.12 24.43
C PRO A 205 -9.92 -0.22 24.25
N ARG A 206 -9.21 0.84 24.69
CA ARG A 206 -7.73 0.90 24.65
C ARG A 206 -7.13 -0.04 25.68
#